data_aae57150173b95aedc142d390dd193c2
#
_entry.id   aae57150173b95aedc142d390dd193c2
#
_cell.length_a   1.000
_cell.length_b   1.000
_cell.length_c   1.000
_cell.angle_alpha   90.00
_cell.angle_beta   90.00
_cell.angle_gamma   90.00
#
_symmetry.space_group_name_H-M   'P 1'
#
loop_
_entity.id
_entity.type
_entity.pdbx_description
1 polymer ?
#
loop_
_entity_poly.entity_id
_entity_poly.type
_entity_poly.pdbx_seq_one_letter_code
_entity_poly.pdbx_strand_id
1 'polypeptide(L)'
;MEMRCYRKILHISYKDHVTNEEVRAKIQQAIGPQEDLTIVKRRKLWWYGHVFRSSGLAKTILQGTVKGGRRQCGQRKRCEDNIREWTGLEFGKSQKAVENRENGENWLQNHQWCPNYTRG
;
A
#
# COMPACT_ATOMS: atom_id res chain seq x y z
N MET A 1 -1.18 -9.89 9.01
CA MET A 1 0.22 -10.06 8.58
C MET A 1 1.21 -9.31 9.49
N GLU A 2 0.93 -8.10 9.86
CA GLU A 2 1.74 -7.25 10.74
C GLU A 2 2.10 -7.93 12.08
N MET A 3 1.11 -8.45 12.80
CA MET A 3 1.34 -9.14 14.08
C MET A 3 2.28 -10.36 13.96
N ARG A 4 2.26 -11.04 12.82
CA ARG A 4 3.17 -12.16 12.56
C ARG A 4 4.62 -11.69 12.46
N CYS A 5 4.86 -10.53 11.85
CA CYS A 5 6.18 -9.93 11.76
C CYS A 5 6.67 -9.49 13.16
N TYR A 6 5.82 -8.82 13.92
CA TYR A 6 6.15 -8.38 15.27
C TYR A 6 6.49 -9.55 16.20
N ARG A 7 5.72 -10.63 16.15
CA ARG A 7 6.01 -11.85 16.91
C ARG A 7 7.35 -12.48 16.54
N LYS A 8 7.71 -12.46 15.24
CA LYS A 8 9.03 -12.93 14.79
C LYS A 8 10.17 -12.05 15.30
N ILE A 9 10.01 -10.73 15.26
CA ILE A 9 11.02 -9.79 15.75
C ILE A 9 11.25 -9.96 17.25
N LEU A 10 10.17 -10.17 18.00
CA LEU A 10 10.23 -10.38 19.47
C LEU A 10 10.52 -11.83 19.89
N HIS A 11 10.71 -12.74 18.92
CA HIS A 11 10.90 -14.17 19.18
C HIS A 11 9.76 -14.80 20.00
N ILE A 12 8.54 -14.29 19.86
CA ILE A 12 7.35 -14.81 20.57
C ILE A 12 6.78 -15.98 19.80
N SER A 13 6.71 -17.14 20.48
CA SER A 13 6.10 -18.35 19.94
C SER A 13 4.59 -18.39 20.20
N TYR A 14 3.89 -19.23 19.43
CA TYR A 14 2.49 -19.56 19.69
C TYR A 14 2.24 -20.11 21.11
N LYS A 15 3.23 -20.82 21.66
CA LYS A 15 3.16 -21.41 23.00
C LYS A 15 3.14 -20.38 24.13
N ASP A 16 3.58 -19.16 23.86
CA ASP A 16 3.72 -18.12 24.89
C ASP A 16 2.39 -17.43 25.22
N HIS A 17 1.34 -17.72 24.45
CA HIS A 17 -0.03 -17.17 24.63
C HIS A 17 -0.12 -15.65 24.83
N VAL A 18 0.81 -14.90 24.22
CA VAL A 18 0.87 -13.44 24.31
C VAL A 18 -0.18 -12.82 23.41
N THR A 19 -0.99 -11.90 23.94
CA THR A 19 -2.03 -11.19 23.18
C THR A 19 -1.45 -10.20 22.16
N ASN A 20 -2.24 -9.82 21.16
CA ASN A 20 -1.80 -8.84 20.16
C ASN A 20 -1.50 -7.47 20.78
N GLU A 21 -2.24 -7.10 21.81
CA GLU A 21 -2.07 -5.83 22.54
C GLU A 21 -0.72 -5.80 23.28
N GLU A 22 -0.37 -6.88 23.93
CA GLU A 22 0.94 -7.03 24.59
C GLU A 22 2.09 -7.04 23.58
N VAL A 23 1.91 -7.67 22.41
CA VAL A 23 2.88 -7.64 21.31
C VAL A 23 3.10 -6.20 20.83
N ARG A 24 2.03 -5.44 20.62
CA ARG A 24 2.12 -4.02 20.22
C ARG A 24 2.82 -3.17 21.27
N ALA A 25 2.49 -3.36 22.54
CA ALA A 25 3.14 -2.64 23.63
C ALA A 25 4.66 -2.93 23.69
N LYS A 26 5.06 -4.19 23.56
CA LYS A 26 6.48 -4.58 23.51
C LYS A 26 7.21 -3.99 22.30
N ILE A 27 6.60 -3.98 21.11
CA ILE A 27 7.18 -3.36 19.92
C ILE A 27 7.31 -1.85 20.08
N GLN A 28 6.28 -1.20 20.61
CA GLN A 28 6.32 0.25 20.87
C GLN A 28 7.42 0.62 21.86
N GLN A 29 7.65 -0.21 22.86
CA GLN A 29 8.71 -0.02 23.84
C GLN A 29 10.11 -0.27 23.28
N ALA A 30 10.26 -1.25 22.37
CA ALA A 30 11.54 -1.63 21.78
C ALA A 30 11.98 -0.75 20.62
N ILE A 31 11.07 -0.33 19.76
CA ILE A 31 11.36 0.33 18.48
C ILE A 31 10.75 1.75 18.41
N GLY A 32 9.75 2.03 19.23
CA GLY A 32 8.99 3.28 19.21
C GLY A 32 7.63 3.18 18.52
N PRO A 33 6.92 4.30 18.38
CA PRO A 33 5.57 4.31 17.80
C PRO A 33 5.59 3.79 16.36
N GLN A 34 4.66 2.89 16.05
CA GLN A 34 4.54 2.30 14.73
C GLN A 34 3.65 3.15 13.82
N GLU A 35 4.08 3.33 12.59
CA GLU A 35 3.25 3.99 11.57
C GLU A 35 2.07 3.10 11.19
N ASP A 36 0.90 3.72 10.99
CA ASP A 36 -0.28 3.02 10.53
C ASP A 36 -0.12 2.52 9.08
N LEU A 37 -0.72 1.37 8.77
CA LEU A 37 -0.76 0.81 7.42
C LEU A 37 -1.39 1.76 6.38
N THR A 38 -2.20 2.70 6.82
CA THR A 38 -2.77 3.77 5.99
C THR A 38 -1.68 4.59 5.31
N ILE A 39 -0.58 4.86 6.01
CA ILE A 39 0.57 5.60 5.45
C ILE A 39 1.24 4.81 4.32
N VAL A 40 1.36 3.50 4.48
CA VAL A 40 1.93 2.62 3.44
C VAL A 40 1.04 2.62 2.20
N LYS A 41 -0.27 2.51 2.37
CA LYS A 41 -1.24 2.58 1.27
C LYS A 41 -1.16 3.91 0.54
N ARG A 42 -1.10 5.01 1.28
CA ARG A 42 -0.98 6.36 0.74
C ARG A 42 0.31 6.55 -0.05
N ARG A 43 1.46 6.13 0.47
CA ARG A 43 2.74 6.17 -0.23
C ARG A 43 2.71 5.37 -1.53
N LYS A 44 2.06 4.20 -1.53
CA LYS A 44 1.88 3.37 -2.72
C LYS A 44 0.98 4.02 -3.77
N LEU A 45 -0.12 4.66 -3.37
CA LEU A 45 -1.00 5.41 -4.26
C LEU A 45 -0.29 6.63 -4.87
N TRP A 46 0.48 7.33 -4.06
CA TRP A 46 1.28 8.47 -4.53
C TRP A 46 2.35 8.04 -5.55
N TRP A 47 3.06 6.95 -5.26
CA TRP A 47 4.01 6.35 -6.19
C TRP A 47 3.33 5.90 -7.49
N TYR A 48 2.16 5.28 -7.41
CA TYR A 48 1.36 4.90 -8.58
C TYR A 48 1.08 6.11 -9.46
N GLY A 49 0.62 7.21 -8.89
CA GLY A 49 0.39 8.46 -9.62
C GLY A 49 1.65 9.02 -10.28
N HIS A 50 2.77 8.96 -9.59
CA HIS A 50 4.06 9.40 -10.13
C HIS A 50 4.48 8.55 -11.35
N VAL A 51 4.44 7.24 -11.23
CA VAL A 51 4.79 6.31 -12.31
C VAL A 51 3.87 6.49 -13.52
N PHE A 52 2.58 6.72 -13.25
CA PHE A 52 1.59 6.87 -14.33
C PHE A 52 1.80 8.13 -15.16
N ARG A 53 2.24 9.23 -14.54
CA ARG A 53 2.60 10.49 -15.22
C ARG A 53 3.96 10.44 -15.89
N SER A 54 4.82 9.50 -15.53
CA SER A 54 6.11 9.33 -16.18
C SER A 54 5.98 8.59 -17.52
N SER A 55 6.84 8.88 -18.47
CA SER A 55 6.97 8.15 -19.73
C SER A 55 8.17 7.22 -19.63
N GLY A 56 7.99 6.03 -19.10
CA GLY A 56 9.12 5.12 -18.94
C GLY A 56 8.74 3.66 -18.84
N LEU A 57 9.74 2.82 -18.76
CA LEU A 57 9.60 1.36 -18.63
C LEU A 57 8.73 0.99 -17.42
N ALA A 58 8.84 1.74 -16.33
CA ALA A 58 8.04 1.51 -15.13
C ALA A 58 6.54 1.59 -15.41
N LYS A 59 6.09 2.55 -16.22
CA LYS A 59 4.69 2.66 -16.67
C LYS A 59 4.27 1.44 -17.51
N THR A 60 5.11 1.03 -18.46
CA THR A 60 4.86 -0.13 -19.31
C THR A 60 4.73 -1.42 -18.49
N ILE A 61 5.59 -1.62 -17.51
CA ILE A 61 5.54 -2.77 -16.59
C ILE A 61 4.27 -2.71 -15.73
N LEU A 62 3.91 -1.54 -15.22
CA LEU A 62 2.72 -1.34 -14.40
C LEU A 62 1.43 -1.65 -15.20
N GLN A 63 1.38 -1.25 -16.47
CA GLN A 63 0.26 -1.54 -17.37
C GLN A 63 0.21 -3.01 -17.81
N GLY A 64 1.25 -3.79 -17.55
CA GLY A 64 1.33 -5.19 -17.94
C GLY A 64 1.45 -5.42 -19.44
N THR A 65 1.95 -4.45 -20.19
CA THR A 65 2.09 -4.49 -21.66
C THR A 65 3.41 -5.08 -22.14
N VAL A 66 4.22 -5.61 -21.24
CA VAL A 66 5.48 -6.28 -21.58
C VAL A 66 5.19 -7.63 -22.24
N LYS A 67 5.78 -7.87 -23.41
CA LYS A 67 5.67 -9.16 -24.09
C LYS A 67 6.25 -10.28 -23.24
N GLY A 68 5.46 -11.33 -23.03
CA GLY A 68 5.85 -12.53 -22.26
C GLY A 68 4.68 -13.05 -21.44
N GLY A 69 4.62 -14.37 -21.29
CA GLY A 69 3.61 -15.03 -20.46
C GLY A 69 4.08 -15.18 -19.01
N ARG A 70 3.21 -14.97 -18.06
CA ARG A 70 3.45 -15.38 -16.67
C ARG A 70 3.41 -16.90 -16.56
N ARG A 71 4.35 -17.50 -15.84
CA ARG A 71 4.24 -18.92 -15.44
C ARG A 71 2.92 -19.13 -14.66
N GLN A 72 2.25 -20.23 -14.95
CA GLN A 72 1.02 -20.67 -14.30
C GLN A 72 1.29 -21.11 -12.85
N CYS A 73 1.64 -20.20 -11.99
CA CYS A 73 1.71 -20.47 -10.55
C CYS A 73 0.89 -19.42 -9.85
N GLY A 74 -0.33 -19.78 -9.41
CA GLY A 74 -1.20 -19.00 -8.56
C GLY A 74 -1.36 -17.53 -8.91
N GLN A 75 -2.55 -17.03 -9.01
CA GLN A 75 -2.79 -15.60 -9.25
C GLN A 75 -2.22 -14.76 -8.12
N ARG A 76 -1.06 -14.18 -8.35
CA ARG A 76 -0.53 -13.16 -7.45
C ARG A 76 -1.25 -11.85 -7.72
N LYS A 77 -1.71 -11.22 -6.67
CA LYS A 77 -2.30 -9.88 -6.70
C LYS A 77 -1.37 -8.90 -7.44
N ARG A 78 -1.89 -8.22 -8.44
CA ARG A 78 -1.17 -7.18 -9.17
C ARG A 78 -1.21 -5.87 -8.38
N CYS A 79 -0.32 -4.94 -8.73
CA CYS A 79 -0.35 -3.60 -8.14
C CYS A 79 -1.69 -2.89 -8.38
N GLU A 80 -2.25 -3.08 -9.57
CA GLU A 80 -3.56 -2.55 -9.97
C GLU A 80 -4.71 -3.08 -9.13
N ASP A 81 -4.68 -4.36 -8.75
CA ASP A 81 -5.69 -4.96 -7.88
C ASP A 81 -5.75 -4.29 -6.52
N ASN A 82 -4.59 -3.92 -5.97
CA ASN A 82 -4.53 -3.16 -4.73
C ASN A 82 -5.09 -1.74 -4.89
N ILE A 83 -4.78 -1.07 -6.00
CA ILE A 83 -5.30 0.26 -6.30
C ILE A 83 -6.82 0.22 -6.41
N ARG A 84 -7.35 -0.74 -7.18
CA ARG A 84 -8.79 -0.95 -7.34
C ARG A 84 -9.48 -1.27 -6.01
N GLU A 85 -8.89 -2.15 -5.21
CA GLU A 85 -9.42 -2.53 -3.89
C GLU A 85 -9.47 -1.33 -2.93
N TRP A 86 -8.42 -0.51 -2.93
CA TRP A 86 -8.33 0.63 -2.00
C TRP A 86 -9.12 1.85 -2.45
N THR A 87 -9.30 2.04 -3.73
CA THR A 87 -9.96 3.23 -4.29
C THR A 87 -11.38 2.97 -4.77
N GLY A 88 -11.73 1.72 -5.00
CA GLY A 88 -13.01 1.34 -5.62
C GLY A 88 -13.15 1.76 -7.08
N LEU A 89 -12.09 2.31 -7.70
CA LEU A 89 -12.11 2.76 -9.07
C LEU A 89 -11.59 1.69 -10.03
N GLU A 90 -12.25 1.59 -11.19
CA GLU A 90 -11.71 0.80 -12.29
C GLU A 90 -10.43 1.42 -12.85
N PHE A 91 -9.59 0.59 -13.45
CA PHE A 91 -8.29 0.99 -13.97
C PHE A 91 -8.33 2.23 -14.87
N GLY A 92 -9.21 2.29 -15.85
CA GLY A 92 -9.34 3.44 -16.74
C GLY A 92 -9.75 4.74 -16.06
N LYS A 93 -10.56 4.64 -14.99
CA LYS A 93 -10.97 5.79 -14.18
C LYS A 93 -9.85 6.28 -13.27
N SER A 94 -9.09 5.35 -12.69
CA SER A 94 -7.94 5.68 -11.86
C SER A 94 -6.82 6.35 -12.66
N GLN A 95 -6.63 5.93 -13.92
CA GLN A 95 -5.69 6.57 -14.84
C GLN A 95 -6.03 8.04 -15.08
N LYS A 96 -7.28 8.31 -15.47
CA LYS A 96 -7.76 9.68 -15.73
C LYS A 96 -7.67 10.57 -14.49
N ALA A 97 -7.97 10.02 -13.31
CA ALA A 97 -7.89 10.76 -12.05
C ALA A 97 -6.46 11.18 -11.70
N VAL A 98 -5.47 10.43 -12.15
CA VAL A 98 -4.07 10.62 -11.82
C VAL A 98 -3.29 11.41 -12.87
N GLU A 99 -3.86 11.55 -14.09
CA GLU A 99 -3.22 12.25 -15.22
C GLU A 99 -2.86 13.70 -14.86
N ASN A 100 -3.75 14.40 -14.18
CA ASN A 100 -3.51 15.75 -13.69
C ASN A 100 -3.02 15.72 -12.24
N ARG A 101 -1.86 16.32 -11.99
CA ARG A 101 -1.22 16.33 -10.66
C ARG A 101 -2.14 16.92 -9.59
N GLU A 102 -2.80 18.04 -9.87
CA GLU A 102 -3.72 18.70 -8.94
C GLU A 102 -4.93 17.82 -8.60
N ASN A 103 -5.52 17.17 -9.60
CA ASN A 103 -6.62 16.23 -9.40
C ASN A 103 -6.17 14.98 -8.66
N GLY A 104 -4.96 14.50 -8.93
CA GLY A 104 -4.37 13.34 -8.27
C GLY A 104 -4.09 13.60 -6.78
N GLU A 105 -3.58 14.76 -6.44
CA GLU A 105 -3.33 15.14 -5.04
C GLU A 105 -4.64 15.36 -4.28
N ASN A 106 -5.61 16.05 -4.88
CA ASN A 106 -6.94 16.24 -4.31
C ASN A 106 -7.70 14.91 -4.17
N TRP A 107 -7.56 14.02 -5.13
CA TRP A 107 -8.16 12.70 -5.08
C TRP A 107 -7.59 11.85 -3.93
N LEU A 108 -6.26 11.91 -3.71
CA LEU A 108 -5.60 11.25 -2.59
C LEU A 108 -6.00 11.83 -1.22
N GLN A 109 -6.34 13.13 -1.18
CA GLN A 109 -6.77 13.81 0.05
C GLN A 109 -8.26 13.58 0.36
N ASN A 110 -9.11 13.57 -0.67
CA ASN A 110 -10.57 13.48 -0.53
C ASN A 110 -11.09 12.06 -0.30
N HIS A 111 -10.30 11.03 -0.63
CA HIS A 111 -10.67 9.68 -0.23
C HIS A 111 -10.45 9.52 1.26
N GLN A 112 -11.49 9.13 1.97
CA GLN A 112 -11.60 8.92 3.43
C GLN A 112 -10.53 7.99 4.06
N TRP A 113 -9.45 7.73 3.32
CA TRP A 113 -8.32 6.91 3.74
C TRP A 113 -7.29 7.68 4.57
N CYS A 114 -7.46 8.99 4.69
CA CYS A 114 -6.63 9.85 5.51
C CYS A 114 -7.47 10.62 6.51
N PRO A 115 -7.88 10.02 7.65
CA PRO A 115 -8.31 10.82 8.77
C PRO A 115 -7.08 11.62 9.25
N ASN A 116 -7.13 12.95 9.06
CA ASN A 116 -6.24 13.91 9.71
C ASN A 116 -4.74 13.80 9.42
N TYR A 117 -4.33 13.99 8.16
CA TYR A 117 -2.98 14.43 7.92
C TYR A 117 -2.95 15.96 7.84
N THR A 118 -2.73 16.60 8.97
CA THR A 118 -2.20 17.96 9.01
C THR A 118 -0.73 17.88 8.61
N ARG A 119 -0.36 18.58 7.52
CA ARG A 119 1.04 18.87 7.22
C ARG A 119 1.62 19.60 8.43
N GLY A 120 2.40 18.88 9.19
CA GLY A 120 3.33 19.47 10.13
C GLY A 120 4.65 19.66 9.44
#